data_e77c34efa210452f75747f88deaaf427
#
_entry.id   e77c34efa210452f75747f88deaaf427
#
_cell.length_a   1.000
_cell.length_b   1.000
_cell.length_c   1.000
_cell.angle_alpha   90.00
_cell.angle_beta   90.00
_cell.angle_gamma   90.00
#
_symmetry.space_group_name_H-M   'P 1'
#
loop_
_entity.id
_entity.type
_entity.pdbx_description
1 polymer ?
#
loop_
_entity_poly.entity_id
_entity_poly.type
_entity_poly.pdbx_seq_one_letter_code
_entity_poly.pdbx_strand_id
1 'polypeptide(L)'
;MIRWAKKLIHQDYLNGFLCQDYQGVQFADECLKYLQISVQVEGLENIDPAGRYTFACNHPLGGADALALVKVMGGLFGENCRFPVNDFLMNIKAMSGMFIPVNKVGGQSRELALGMEAAFASEYQIGTFPAGKCSRKYNGVIQDREWGKSFITKSVQYKREVVPCWFSGHNSKRFYRWDRVGRLLGLKFPLAMVLLPDELYKARGTTIKMVIGKPIPYQTFDNSKKPMEWAAEVRRMVYEEHN
;
A
#
# COMPACT_ATOMS: atom_id res chain seq x y z
N MET A 1 22.14 -11.61 14.77
CA MET A 1 20.72 -12.02 14.62
C MET A 1 20.60 -13.52 14.93
N ILE A 2 19.62 -13.92 15.73
CA ILE A 2 19.45 -15.30 16.16
C ILE A 2 19.07 -16.18 14.96
N ARG A 3 19.68 -17.35 14.83
CA ARG A 3 19.56 -18.26 13.67
C ARG A 3 18.10 -18.60 13.29
N TRP A 4 17.21 -18.76 14.28
CA TRP A 4 15.78 -19.00 14.05
C TRP A 4 15.05 -17.78 13.48
N ALA A 5 15.45 -16.54 13.83
CA ALA A 5 14.83 -15.32 13.29
C ALA A 5 15.14 -15.16 11.79
N LYS A 6 16.36 -15.46 11.35
CA LYS A 6 16.71 -15.49 9.92
C LYS A 6 15.85 -16.46 9.13
N LYS A 7 15.63 -17.66 9.69
CA LYS A 7 14.76 -18.68 9.08
C LYS A 7 13.30 -18.25 9.05
N LEU A 8 12.84 -17.55 10.09
CA LEU A 8 11.45 -17.07 10.20
C LEU A 8 11.10 -16.04 9.11
N ILE A 9 12.03 -15.17 8.75
CA ILE A 9 11.84 -14.12 7.74
C ILE A 9 12.34 -14.53 6.35
N HIS A 10 12.72 -15.81 6.16
CA HIS A 10 13.29 -16.33 4.90
C HIS A 10 14.45 -15.48 4.36
N GLN A 11 15.33 -15.00 5.25
CA GLN A 11 16.35 -14.00 4.94
C GLN A 11 17.25 -14.42 3.77
N ASP A 12 17.69 -15.67 3.71
CA ASP A 12 18.60 -16.14 2.67
C ASP A 12 17.90 -16.14 1.29
N TYR A 13 16.63 -16.52 1.23
CA TYR A 13 15.82 -16.45 0.02
C TYR A 13 15.62 -15.00 -0.46
N LEU A 14 15.22 -14.11 0.44
CA LEU A 14 15.01 -12.71 0.11
C LEU A 14 16.31 -11.99 -0.26
N ASN A 15 17.42 -12.30 0.43
CA ASN A 15 18.73 -11.76 0.09
C ASN A 15 19.20 -12.18 -1.30
N GLY A 16 18.88 -13.40 -1.76
CA GLY A 16 19.17 -13.85 -3.11
C GLY A 16 18.57 -12.95 -4.19
N PHE A 17 17.41 -12.35 -3.93
CA PHE A 17 16.82 -11.34 -4.80
C PHE A 17 17.40 -9.94 -4.56
N LEU A 18 17.58 -9.53 -3.30
CA LEU A 18 18.06 -8.20 -2.93
C LEU A 18 19.51 -7.92 -3.36
N CYS A 19 20.27 -8.95 -3.76
CA CYS A 19 21.59 -8.80 -4.37
C CYS A 19 21.57 -8.33 -5.81
N GLN A 20 20.39 -8.34 -6.48
CA GLN A 20 20.22 -7.88 -7.86
C GLN A 20 20.13 -6.35 -7.89
N ASP A 21 20.62 -5.74 -8.98
CA ASP A 21 20.65 -4.28 -9.15
C ASP A 21 19.39 -3.75 -9.86
N TYR A 22 18.23 -4.23 -9.43
CA TYR A 22 16.95 -3.70 -9.94
C TYR A 22 16.52 -2.47 -9.15
N GLN A 23 15.87 -1.51 -9.82
CA GLN A 23 15.42 -0.26 -9.22
C GLN A 23 13.96 0.04 -9.60
N GLY A 24 13.27 0.79 -8.77
CA GLY A 24 11.95 1.35 -9.05
C GLY A 24 10.90 0.32 -9.49
N VAL A 25 10.25 0.59 -10.61
CA VAL A 25 9.22 -0.29 -11.20
C VAL A 25 9.79 -1.66 -11.56
N GLN A 26 11.02 -1.70 -12.11
CA GLN A 26 11.68 -2.94 -12.46
C GLN A 26 11.91 -3.82 -11.22
N PHE A 27 12.32 -3.24 -10.10
CA PHE A 27 12.47 -3.99 -8.84
C PHE A 27 11.15 -4.67 -8.43
N ALA A 28 10.03 -3.95 -8.49
CA ALA A 28 8.74 -4.52 -8.13
C ALA A 28 8.32 -5.66 -9.06
N ASP A 29 8.48 -5.49 -10.37
CA ASP A 29 8.14 -6.51 -11.38
C ASP A 29 8.99 -7.76 -11.22
N GLU A 30 10.31 -7.62 -11.12
CA GLU A 30 11.23 -8.74 -10.97
C GLU A 30 11.07 -9.44 -9.59
N CYS A 31 10.72 -8.69 -8.54
CA CYS A 31 10.41 -9.28 -7.23
C CYS A 31 9.15 -10.15 -7.30
N LEU A 32 8.10 -9.70 -7.97
CA LEU A 32 6.89 -10.50 -8.18
C LEU A 32 7.18 -11.75 -9.01
N LYS A 33 7.99 -11.64 -10.08
CA LYS A 33 8.45 -12.79 -10.88
C LYS A 33 9.25 -13.79 -10.05
N TYR A 34 10.22 -13.31 -9.25
CA TYR A 34 11.03 -14.14 -8.36
C TYR A 34 10.18 -14.89 -7.34
N LEU A 35 9.14 -14.25 -6.85
CA LEU A 35 8.16 -14.85 -5.94
C LEU A 35 7.09 -15.66 -6.69
N GLN A 36 7.11 -15.72 -8.02
CA GLN A 36 6.10 -16.36 -8.85
C GLN A 36 4.68 -15.86 -8.53
N ILE A 37 4.54 -14.59 -8.18
CA ILE A 37 3.25 -13.95 -7.91
C ILE A 37 2.75 -13.32 -9.22
N SER A 38 1.57 -13.77 -9.66
CA SER A 38 0.87 -13.17 -10.79
C SER A 38 -0.06 -12.05 -10.33
N VAL A 39 -0.20 -11.00 -11.15
CA VAL A 39 -1.16 -9.92 -10.89
C VAL A 39 -2.16 -9.88 -12.02
N GLN A 40 -3.43 -10.08 -11.68
CA GLN A 40 -4.56 -9.96 -12.59
C GLN A 40 -5.22 -8.61 -12.33
N VAL A 41 -5.35 -7.78 -13.39
CA VAL A 41 -5.88 -6.43 -13.26
C VAL A 41 -7.17 -6.29 -14.04
N GLU A 42 -8.18 -5.68 -13.42
CA GLU A 42 -9.44 -5.27 -14.04
C GLU A 42 -9.62 -3.75 -13.89
N GLY A 43 -10.26 -3.10 -14.86
CA GLY A 43 -10.55 -1.68 -14.82
C GLY A 43 -9.39 -0.78 -15.27
N LEU A 44 -8.38 -1.30 -15.98
CA LEU A 44 -7.31 -0.48 -16.57
C LEU A 44 -7.88 0.58 -17.53
N GLU A 45 -8.94 0.25 -18.22
CA GLU A 45 -9.66 1.14 -19.15
C GLU A 45 -10.29 2.36 -18.47
N ASN A 46 -10.42 2.36 -17.15
CA ASN A 46 -10.91 3.51 -16.38
C ASN A 46 -9.88 4.64 -16.28
N ILE A 47 -8.60 4.38 -16.61
CA ILE A 47 -7.50 5.31 -16.37
C ILE A 47 -7.05 5.95 -17.67
N ASP A 48 -7.20 7.27 -17.76
CA ASP A 48 -6.54 8.05 -18.79
C ASP A 48 -5.07 8.30 -18.39
N PRO A 49 -4.08 7.88 -19.21
CA PRO A 49 -2.67 8.12 -18.91
C PRO A 49 -2.30 9.61 -18.77
N ALA A 50 -3.10 10.53 -19.31
CA ALA A 50 -2.91 11.98 -19.17
C ALA A 50 -3.51 12.56 -17.87
N GLY A 51 -4.25 11.76 -17.11
CA GLY A 51 -4.89 12.20 -15.86
C GLY A 51 -3.91 12.34 -14.69
N ARG A 52 -4.38 13.00 -13.63
CA ARG A 52 -3.63 13.15 -12.36
C ARG A 52 -4.40 12.48 -11.22
N TYR A 53 -3.85 11.42 -10.68
CA TYR A 53 -4.57 10.54 -9.78
C TYR A 53 -3.94 10.39 -8.41
N THR A 54 -4.79 10.06 -7.43
CA THR A 54 -4.44 9.48 -6.14
C THR A 54 -5.13 8.12 -6.05
N PHE A 55 -4.38 7.05 -6.21
CA PHE A 55 -4.87 5.68 -6.03
C PHE A 55 -5.03 5.39 -4.55
N ALA A 56 -6.24 5.04 -4.13
CA ALA A 56 -6.59 4.72 -2.75
C ALA A 56 -6.98 3.25 -2.65
N CYS A 57 -6.09 2.44 -2.07
CA CYS A 57 -6.17 0.99 -2.10
C CYS A 57 -6.41 0.39 -0.70
N ASN A 58 -7.18 -0.71 -0.64
CA ASN A 58 -7.11 -1.58 0.54
C ASN A 58 -5.75 -2.27 0.61
N HIS A 59 -5.38 -2.80 1.78
CA HIS A 59 -4.02 -3.31 2.04
C HIS A 59 -4.05 -4.71 2.66
N PRO A 60 -4.53 -5.75 1.95
CA PRO A 60 -4.73 -7.08 2.54
C PRO A 60 -3.44 -7.84 2.87
N LEU A 61 -2.40 -7.69 2.05
CA LEU A 61 -1.21 -8.55 2.08
C LEU A 61 0.04 -7.86 2.67
N GLY A 62 0.11 -6.53 2.60
CA GLY A 62 1.23 -5.75 3.11
C GLY A 62 2.36 -5.59 2.10
N GLY A 63 3.14 -6.62 1.81
CA GLY A 63 4.25 -6.54 0.84
C GLY A 63 3.84 -6.81 -0.60
N ALA A 64 3.07 -7.87 -0.82
CA ALA A 64 2.74 -8.35 -2.16
C ALA A 64 1.79 -7.41 -2.92
N ASP A 65 0.77 -6.86 -2.25
CA ASP A 65 -0.14 -5.86 -2.83
C ASP A 65 0.55 -4.52 -3.09
N ALA A 66 1.53 -4.13 -2.25
CA ALA A 66 2.34 -2.94 -2.49
C ALA A 66 3.21 -3.09 -3.76
N LEU A 67 3.88 -4.23 -3.94
CA LEU A 67 4.64 -4.54 -5.16
C LEU A 67 3.72 -4.60 -6.39
N ALA A 68 2.52 -5.20 -6.25
CA ALA A 68 1.54 -5.25 -7.32
C ALA A 68 1.06 -3.84 -7.73
N LEU A 69 0.82 -2.93 -6.76
CA LEU A 69 0.45 -1.55 -7.04
C LEU A 69 1.56 -0.82 -7.81
N VAL A 70 2.83 -0.97 -7.38
CA VAL A 70 3.97 -0.36 -8.08
C VAL A 70 4.09 -0.89 -9.50
N LYS A 71 3.97 -2.20 -9.71
CA LYS A 71 4.00 -2.82 -11.05
C LYS A 71 2.90 -2.27 -11.95
N VAL A 72 1.66 -2.20 -11.46
CA VAL A 72 0.50 -1.77 -12.26
C VAL A 72 0.59 -0.29 -12.59
N MET A 73 0.86 0.56 -11.60
CA MET A 73 1.04 2.00 -11.83
C MET A 73 2.26 2.27 -12.71
N GLY A 74 3.35 1.52 -12.53
CA GLY A 74 4.53 1.62 -13.37
C GLY A 74 4.28 1.24 -14.82
N GLY A 75 3.41 0.26 -15.08
CA GLY A 75 2.96 -0.10 -16.42
C GLY A 75 2.18 1.02 -17.12
N LEU A 76 1.42 1.83 -16.36
CA LEU A 76 0.63 2.95 -16.87
C LEU A 76 1.44 4.25 -17.01
N PHE A 77 2.33 4.52 -16.05
CA PHE A 77 2.95 5.85 -15.88
C PHE A 77 4.49 5.81 -15.78
N GLY A 78 5.11 4.66 -15.94
CA GLY A 78 6.56 4.49 -15.77
C GLY A 78 7.01 4.84 -14.34
N GLU A 79 8.16 5.46 -14.21
CA GLU A 79 8.73 5.89 -12.93
C GLU A 79 8.03 7.15 -12.34
N ASN A 80 6.99 7.69 -13.01
CA ASN A 80 6.24 8.86 -12.56
C ASN A 80 5.22 8.53 -11.46
N CYS A 81 5.57 7.65 -10.53
CA CYS A 81 4.74 7.22 -9.40
C CYS A 81 5.42 7.49 -8.08
N ARG A 82 4.67 7.88 -7.06
CA ARG A 82 5.17 8.08 -5.69
C ARG A 82 4.25 7.43 -4.67
N PHE A 83 4.86 6.87 -3.63
CA PHE A 83 4.18 6.07 -2.61
C PHE A 83 4.53 6.57 -1.22
N PRO A 84 3.57 7.13 -0.46
CA PRO A 84 3.77 7.44 0.95
C PRO A 84 4.01 6.16 1.76
N VAL A 85 5.18 6.06 2.38
CA VAL A 85 5.60 4.88 3.14
C VAL A 85 6.12 5.26 4.53
N ASN A 86 6.06 4.33 5.48
CA ASN A 86 6.68 4.53 6.77
C ASN A 86 8.22 4.44 6.68
N ASP A 87 8.92 4.98 7.68
CA ASP A 87 10.37 5.07 7.71
C ASP A 87 11.08 3.71 7.59
N PHE A 88 10.42 2.63 8.03
CA PHE A 88 11.00 1.28 7.94
C PHE A 88 11.22 0.86 6.47
N LEU A 89 10.29 1.21 5.58
CA LEU A 89 10.37 0.87 4.16
C LEU A 89 11.42 1.69 3.40
N MET A 90 11.85 2.83 3.95
CA MET A 90 12.95 3.63 3.38
C MET A 90 14.29 2.87 3.32
N ASN A 91 14.41 1.78 4.08
CA ASN A 91 15.59 0.91 4.00
C ASN A 91 15.63 0.05 2.73
N ILE A 92 14.55 -0.03 1.95
CA ILE A 92 14.52 -0.69 0.64
C ILE A 92 15.08 0.29 -0.39
N LYS A 93 16.43 0.34 -0.50
CA LYS A 93 17.13 1.31 -1.34
C LYS A 93 16.70 1.26 -2.80
N ALA A 94 16.41 0.08 -3.32
CA ALA A 94 15.92 -0.15 -4.67
C ALA A 94 14.62 0.62 -5.01
N MET A 95 13.85 1.00 -4.01
CA MET A 95 12.57 1.71 -4.16
C MET A 95 12.63 3.15 -3.66
N SER A 96 13.78 3.62 -3.14
CA SER A 96 13.89 4.92 -2.45
C SER A 96 13.47 6.12 -3.32
N GLY A 97 13.73 6.06 -4.63
CA GLY A 97 13.32 7.11 -5.58
C GLY A 97 11.80 7.24 -5.77
N MET A 98 11.03 6.22 -5.40
CA MET A 98 9.57 6.21 -5.50
C MET A 98 8.88 6.47 -4.16
N PHE A 99 9.60 6.43 -3.05
CA PHE A 99 9.03 6.54 -1.72
C PHE A 99 8.97 7.99 -1.21
N ILE A 100 7.86 8.32 -0.56
CA ILE A 100 7.68 9.54 0.22
C ILE A 100 7.63 9.12 1.68
N PRO A 101 8.63 9.48 2.50
CA PRO A 101 8.63 9.10 3.91
C PRO A 101 7.51 9.80 4.67
N VAL A 102 6.74 9.02 5.46
CA VAL A 102 5.73 9.54 6.38
C VAL A 102 5.98 9.01 7.78
N ASN A 103 6.28 9.88 8.73
CA ASN A 103 6.52 9.49 10.11
C ASN A 103 5.19 9.16 10.81
N LYS A 104 5.11 7.98 11.45
CA LYS A 104 3.95 7.57 12.25
C LYS A 104 4.16 7.66 13.76
N VAL A 105 5.40 7.86 14.18
CA VAL A 105 5.79 7.90 15.59
C VAL A 105 6.60 9.16 15.83
N GLY A 106 6.11 10.07 16.68
CA GLY A 106 6.88 11.21 17.15
C GLY A 106 6.72 12.52 16.38
N GLY A 107 5.56 12.76 15.77
CA GLY A 107 5.30 14.03 15.06
C GLY A 107 5.94 14.08 13.66
N GLN A 108 5.22 14.64 12.72
CA GLN A 108 5.71 14.81 11.36
C GLN A 108 6.75 15.94 11.37
N SER A 109 8.00 15.67 10.98
CA SER A 109 8.95 16.76 10.80
C SER A 109 8.48 17.68 9.67
N ARG A 110 8.85 18.95 9.72
CA ARG A 110 8.49 19.93 8.68
C ARG A 110 8.95 19.48 7.29
N GLU A 111 10.09 18.81 7.21
CA GLU A 111 10.66 18.29 5.96
C GLU A 111 9.79 17.17 5.36
N LEU A 112 9.30 16.24 6.19
CA LEU A 112 8.41 15.15 5.72
C LEU A 112 7.07 15.70 5.23
N ALA A 113 6.53 16.71 5.92
CA ALA A 113 5.33 17.40 5.47
C ALA A 113 5.56 18.10 4.12
N LEU A 114 6.68 18.79 3.93
CA LEU A 114 7.04 19.43 2.67
C LEU A 114 7.25 18.43 1.54
N GLY A 115 7.88 17.27 1.79
CA GLY A 115 8.04 16.20 0.81
C GLY A 115 6.70 15.65 0.31
N MET A 116 5.74 15.47 1.23
CA MET A 116 4.38 15.07 0.88
C MET A 116 3.66 16.14 0.05
N GLU A 117 3.75 17.41 0.45
CA GLU A 117 3.17 18.53 -0.29
C GLU A 117 3.76 18.60 -1.72
N ALA A 118 5.08 18.53 -1.85
CA ALA A 118 5.77 18.57 -3.13
C ALA A 118 5.32 17.42 -4.05
N ALA A 119 5.18 16.20 -3.51
CA ALA A 119 4.73 15.05 -4.30
C ALA A 119 3.29 15.22 -4.81
N PHE A 120 2.37 15.69 -3.96
CA PHE A 120 0.99 15.93 -4.39
C PHE A 120 0.86 17.13 -5.34
N ALA A 121 1.73 18.14 -5.22
CA ALA A 121 1.77 19.29 -6.12
C ALA A 121 2.37 18.96 -7.50
N SER A 122 3.18 17.92 -7.62
CA SER A 122 3.86 17.52 -8.85
C SER A 122 2.93 16.78 -9.83
N GLU A 123 3.48 16.38 -10.97
CA GLU A 123 2.78 15.54 -11.97
C GLU A 123 2.89 14.04 -11.65
N TYR A 124 3.57 13.63 -10.59
CA TYR A 124 3.63 12.24 -10.19
C TYR A 124 2.26 11.67 -9.84
N GLN A 125 2.00 10.44 -10.20
CA GLN A 125 0.85 9.70 -9.71
C GLN A 125 1.09 9.23 -8.28
N ILE A 126 0.08 9.28 -7.43
CA ILE A 126 0.24 8.94 -6.00
C ILE A 126 -0.50 7.64 -5.69
N GLY A 127 0.24 6.61 -5.27
CA GLY A 127 -0.35 5.36 -4.79
C GLY A 127 -0.39 5.34 -3.25
N THR A 128 -1.57 5.12 -2.67
CA THR A 128 -1.72 5.14 -1.21
C THR A 128 -2.46 3.93 -0.66
N PHE A 129 -2.11 3.56 0.56
CA PHE A 129 -2.86 2.65 1.42
C PHE A 129 -3.40 3.45 2.63
N PRO A 130 -4.58 4.05 2.53
CA PRO A 130 -5.02 5.06 3.51
C PRO A 130 -5.23 4.52 4.92
N ALA A 131 -5.40 3.20 5.09
CA ALA A 131 -5.42 2.53 6.39
C ALA A 131 -4.08 2.64 7.12
N GLY A 132 -2.99 2.84 6.37
CA GLY A 132 -1.64 2.97 6.87
C GLY A 132 -1.05 1.72 7.52
N LYS A 133 -1.77 0.61 7.54
CA LYS A 133 -1.34 -0.73 7.98
C LYS A 133 -2.12 -1.73 7.16
N CYS A 134 -1.53 -2.91 6.89
CA CYS A 134 -2.26 -3.97 6.22
C CYS A 134 -3.48 -4.43 7.04
N SER A 135 -4.47 -5.00 6.34
CA SER A 135 -5.75 -5.44 6.91
C SER A 135 -5.59 -6.32 8.15
N ARG A 136 -6.55 -6.25 9.03
CA ARG A 136 -6.60 -6.98 10.30
C ARG A 136 -7.92 -7.74 10.42
N LYS A 137 -7.94 -8.73 11.32
CA LYS A 137 -9.16 -9.47 11.60
C LYS A 137 -9.88 -8.85 12.80
N TYR A 138 -11.10 -8.32 12.55
CA TYR A 138 -12.01 -7.79 13.54
C TYR A 138 -13.35 -8.53 13.47
N ASN A 139 -13.84 -9.06 14.56
CA ASN A 139 -15.14 -9.75 14.65
C ASN A 139 -15.36 -10.78 13.53
N GLY A 140 -14.30 -11.53 13.18
CA GLY A 140 -14.39 -12.55 12.13
C GLY A 140 -14.07 -12.04 10.71
N VAL A 141 -14.19 -10.76 10.45
CA VAL A 141 -13.98 -10.14 9.13
C VAL A 141 -12.54 -9.62 8.99
N ILE A 142 -11.92 -9.90 7.84
CA ILE A 142 -10.59 -9.39 7.47
C ILE A 142 -10.80 -8.16 6.59
N GLN A 143 -10.40 -7.01 7.10
CA GLN A 143 -10.51 -5.74 6.37
C GLN A 143 -9.53 -4.70 6.94
N ASP A 144 -9.36 -3.61 6.20
CA ASP A 144 -8.63 -2.46 6.70
C ASP A 144 -9.35 -1.85 7.90
N ARG A 145 -8.55 -1.27 8.78
CA ARG A 145 -9.06 -0.31 9.74
C ARG A 145 -9.65 0.92 9.02
N GLU A 146 -10.17 1.84 9.78
CA GLU A 146 -10.59 3.14 9.31
C GLU A 146 -9.50 3.83 8.46
N TRP A 147 -9.89 4.36 7.30
CA TRP A 147 -8.99 5.07 6.39
C TRP A 147 -8.76 6.50 6.87
N GLY A 148 -7.51 6.96 6.81
CA GLY A 148 -7.16 8.34 7.14
C GLY A 148 -7.59 9.29 6.01
N LYS A 149 -7.90 10.54 6.38
CA LYS A 149 -8.42 11.57 5.46
C LYS A 149 -7.38 12.19 4.52
N SER A 150 -6.10 11.92 4.70
CA SER A 150 -5.02 12.65 4.02
C SER A 150 -5.13 12.58 2.49
N PHE A 151 -5.46 11.42 1.92
CA PHE A 151 -5.63 11.26 0.48
C PHE A 151 -6.78 12.11 -0.08
N ILE A 152 -7.90 12.29 0.65
CA ILE A 152 -9.00 13.18 0.28
C ILE A 152 -8.54 14.62 0.32
N THR A 153 -8.02 15.09 1.47
CA THR A 153 -7.65 16.50 1.64
C THR A 153 -6.59 16.95 0.64
N LYS A 154 -5.60 16.08 0.36
CA LYS A 154 -4.55 16.37 -0.62
C LYS A 154 -5.07 16.33 -2.05
N SER A 155 -5.95 15.39 -2.37
CA SER A 155 -6.55 15.31 -3.72
C SER A 155 -7.39 16.54 -4.04
N VAL A 156 -8.18 17.04 -3.09
CA VAL A 156 -8.91 18.31 -3.24
C VAL A 156 -7.95 19.49 -3.40
N GLN A 157 -6.96 19.61 -2.50
CA GLN A 157 -5.98 20.71 -2.49
C GLN A 157 -5.22 20.80 -3.83
N TYR A 158 -4.85 19.66 -4.41
CA TYR A 158 -4.00 19.58 -5.61
C TYR A 158 -4.76 19.16 -6.86
N LYS A 159 -6.09 19.18 -6.83
CA LYS A 159 -6.99 18.88 -7.95
C LYS A 159 -6.67 17.54 -8.62
N ARG A 160 -6.56 16.47 -7.81
CA ARG A 160 -6.34 15.10 -8.26
C ARG A 160 -7.60 14.28 -8.12
N GLU A 161 -7.91 13.48 -9.12
CA GLU A 161 -8.98 12.49 -8.98
C GLU A 161 -8.55 11.34 -8.08
N VAL A 162 -9.49 10.81 -7.31
CA VAL A 162 -9.25 9.66 -6.44
C VAL A 162 -9.70 8.39 -7.13
N VAL A 163 -8.78 7.44 -7.29
CA VAL A 163 -9.07 6.13 -7.88
C VAL A 163 -9.22 5.11 -6.76
N PRO A 164 -10.44 4.62 -6.48
CA PRO A 164 -10.62 3.53 -5.53
C PRO A 164 -10.10 2.23 -6.12
N CYS A 165 -9.26 1.49 -5.38
CA CYS A 165 -8.70 0.24 -5.84
C CYS A 165 -8.87 -0.85 -4.79
N TRP A 166 -9.16 -2.05 -5.26
CA TRP A 166 -9.27 -3.23 -4.41
C TRP A 166 -8.26 -4.29 -4.78
N PHE A 167 -7.63 -4.87 -3.76
CA PHE A 167 -6.77 -6.04 -3.86
C PHE A 167 -7.40 -7.24 -3.18
N SER A 168 -7.32 -8.39 -3.83
CA SER A 168 -7.72 -9.67 -3.26
C SER A 168 -6.67 -10.23 -2.30
N GLY A 169 -7.09 -11.23 -1.53
CA GLY A 169 -6.20 -12.02 -0.69
C GLY A 169 -6.23 -11.64 0.79
N HIS A 170 -5.47 -12.37 1.55
CA HIS A 170 -5.30 -12.16 2.99
C HIS A 170 -4.04 -12.86 3.49
N ASN A 171 -3.51 -12.39 4.59
CA ASN A 171 -2.39 -13.01 5.29
C ASN A 171 -2.80 -14.30 6.02
N SER A 172 -1.84 -15.05 6.51
CA SER A 172 -2.10 -16.33 7.17
C SER A 172 -2.86 -16.17 8.50
N LYS A 173 -3.52 -17.26 8.93
CA LYS A 173 -4.15 -17.35 10.27
C LYS A 173 -3.15 -17.03 11.40
N ARG A 174 -1.86 -17.38 11.20
CA ARG A 174 -0.77 -17.07 12.13
C ARG A 174 -0.56 -15.56 12.26
N PHE A 175 -0.54 -14.83 11.17
CA PHE A 175 -0.41 -13.37 11.16
C PHE A 175 -1.51 -12.70 12.00
N TYR A 176 -2.77 -13.06 11.78
CA TYR A 176 -3.90 -12.49 12.52
C TYR A 176 -3.93 -12.92 13.99
N ARG A 177 -3.45 -14.11 14.32
CA ARG A 177 -3.31 -14.57 15.71
C ARG A 177 -2.29 -13.71 16.46
N TRP A 178 -1.10 -13.48 15.88
CA TRP A 178 -0.08 -12.65 16.50
C TRP A 178 -0.50 -11.18 16.60
N ASP A 179 -1.23 -10.65 15.62
CA ASP A 179 -1.82 -9.33 15.72
C ASP A 179 -2.79 -9.23 16.89
N ARG A 180 -3.66 -10.22 17.05
CA ARG A 180 -4.60 -10.28 18.19
C ARG A 180 -3.88 -10.34 19.52
N VAL A 181 -2.87 -11.19 19.65
CA VAL A 181 -2.07 -11.30 20.88
C VAL A 181 -1.39 -9.97 21.20
N GLY A 182 -0.76 -9.34 20.22
CA GLY A 182 -0.12 -8.03 20.42
C GLY A 182 -1.09 -6.95 20.90
N ARG A 183 -2.31 -6.92 20.34
CA ARG A 183 -3.36 -5.99 20.79
C ARG A 183 -3.84 -6.28 22.22
N LEU A 184 -4.04 -7.55 22.57
CA LEU A 184 -4.47 -7.95 23.90
C LEU A 184 -3.43 -7.62 24.99
N LEU A 185 -2.15 -7.71 24.63
CA LEU A 185 -1.03 -7.36 25.50
C LEU A 185 -0.70 -5.85 25.52
N GLY A 186 -1.44 -5.03 24.77
CA GLY A 186 -1.23 -3.58 24.69
C GLY A 186 0.13 -3.19 24.11
N LEU A 187 0.76 -4.04 23.30
CA LEU A 187 2.09 -3.79 22.78
C LEU A 187 2.08 -2.62 21.79
N LYS A 188 2.94 -1.63 22.03
CA LYS A 188 3.12 -0.48 21.14
C LYS A 188 3.67 -0.90 19.77
N PHE A 189 4.53 -1.92 19.74
CA PHE A 189 5.06 -2.49 18.50
C PHE A 189 4.14 -3.61 18.00
N PRO A 190 3.62 -3.52 16.76
CA PRO A 190 2.74 -4.53 16.21
C PRO A 190 3.52 -5.80 15.83
N LEU A 191 3.47 -6.82 16.70
CA LEU A 191 4.20 -8.10 16.51
C LEU A 191 4.00 -8.73 15.13
N ALA A 192 2.81 -8.60 14.57
CA ALA A 192 2.50 -9.12 13.25
C ALA A 192 3.38 -8.52 12.13
N MET A 193 3.93 -7.31 12.30
CA MET A 193 4.81 -6.71 11.28
C MET A 193 6.09 -7.51 11.06
N VAL A 194 6.60 -8.19 12.11
CA VAL A 194 7.79 -9.06 11.98
C VAL A 194 7.51 -10.25 11.06
N LEU A 195 6.25 -10.62 10.89
CA LEU A 195 5.83 -11.73 10.04
C LEU A 195 5.61 -11.33 8.57
N LEU A 196 5.63 -10.05 8.23
CA LEU A 196 5.37 -9.62 6.84
C LEU A 196 6.34 -10.22 5.81
N PRO A 197 7.65 -10.38 6.08
CA PRO A 197 8.53 -11.10 5.15
C PRO A 197 8.15 -12.58 4.98
N ASP A 198 7.70 -13.25 6.06
CA ASP A 198 7.18 -14.63 5.99
C ASP A 198 5.85 -14.70 5.21
N GLU A 199 4.97 -13.72 5.39
CA GLU A 199 3.71 -13.65 4.62
C GLU A 199 3.98 -13.38 3.13
N LEU A 200 4.94 -12.51 2.80
CA LEU A 200 5.37 -12.29 1.41
C LEU A 200 5.93 -13.58 0.79
N TYR A 201 6.76 -14.30 1.53
CA TYR A 201 7.27 -15.60 1.09
C TYR A 201 6.16 -16.63 0.89
N LYS A 202 5.12 -16.66 1.74
CA LYS A 202 3.97 -17.56 1.61
C LYS A 202 3.06 -17.20 0.44
N ALA A 203 3.05 -15.96 0.01
CA ALA A 203 2.28 -15.51 -1.16
C ALA A 203 2.86 -16.05 -2.48
N ARG A 204 4.00 -16.75 -2.47
CA ARG A 204 4.60 -17.33 -3.68
C ARG A 204 3.65 -18.25 -4.40
N GLY A 205 3.69 -18.17 -5.74
CA GLY A 205 2.87 -19.01 -6.61
C GLY A 205 1.38 -18.65 -6.59
N THR A 206 0.99 -17.52 -5.97
CA THR A 206 -0.41 -17.09 -5.95
C THR A 206 -0.70 -16.04 -7.02
N THR A 207 -1.98 -15.83 -7.27
CA THR A 207 -2.47 -14.73 -8.11
C THR A 207 -3.14 -13.69 -7.24
N ILE A 208 -2.72 -12.44 -7.37
CA ILE A 208 -3.35 -11.27 -6.75
C ILE A 208 -4.25 -10.62 -7.79
N LYS A 209 -5.53 -10.48 -7.49
CA LYS A 209 -6.43 -9.68 -8.31
C LYS A 209 -6.41 -8.24 -7.82
N MET A 210 -6.26 -7.28 -8.74
CA MET A 210 -6.43 -5.85 -8.52
C MET A 210 -7.59 -5.35 -9.35
N VAL A 211 -8.53 -4.65 -8.73
CA VAL A 211 -9.63 -3.99 -9.44
C VAL A 211 -9.46 -2.49 -9.27
N ILE A 212 -9.46 -1.78 -10.39
CA ILE A 212 -9.33 -0.33 -10.47
C ILE A 212 -10.71 0.25 -10.76
N GLY A 213 -11.28 0.95 -9.80
CA GLY A 213 -12.57 1.61 -9.95
C GLY A 213 -12.47 2.87 -10.83
N LYS A 214 -13.62 3.44 -11.13
CA LYS A 214 -13.68 4.72 -11.87
C LYS A 214 -13.11 5.85 -11.03
N PRO A 215 -12.30 6.77 -11.64
CA PRO A 215 -11.81 7.95 -10.95
C PRO A 215 -12.96 8.81 -10.41
N ILE A 216 -12.85 9.23 -9.17
CA ILE A 216 -13.79 10.14 -8.51
C ILE A 216 -13.23 11.54 -8.65
N PRO A 217 -13.92 12.47 -9.33
CA PRO A 217 -13.49 13.86 -9.46
C PRO A 217 -13.27 14.50 -8.09
N TYR A 218 -12.19 15.28 -7.92
CA TYR A 218 -11.88 15.93 -6.64
C TYR A 218 -13.00 16.88 -6.18
N GLN A 219 -13.78 17.42 -7.08
CA GLN A 219 -14.93 18.29 -6.79
C GLN A 219 -16.08 17.57 -6.05
N THR A 220 -16.13 16.24 -6.16
CA THR A 220 -17.08 15.40 -5.42
C THR A 220 -16.88 15.53 -3.90
N PHE A 221 -15.66 15.77 -3.47
CA PHE A 221 -15.28 15.88 -2.06
C PHE A 221 -15.47 17.30 -1.54
N ASP A 222 -16.71 17.75 -1.53
CA ASP A 222 -17.12 19.07 -1.13
C ASP A 222 -17.35 19.20 0.39
N ASN A 223 -17.91 20.34 0.83
CA ASN A 223 -18.19 20.63 2.24
C ASN A 223 -19.46 19.96 2.79
N SER A 224 -20.17 19.13 2.01
CA SER A 224 -21.36 18.40 2.47
C SER A 224 -21.03 17.32 3.50
N LYS A 225 -19.78 16.83 3.48
CA LYS A 225 -19.25 15.86 4.43
C LYS A 225 -17.87 16.28 4.90
N LYS A 226 -17.51 15.83 6.12
CA LYS A 226 -16.13 16.01 6.62
C LYS A 226 -15.17 15.10 5.83
N PRO A 227 -13.88 15.47 5.68
CA PRO A 227 -12.90 14.65 4.96
C PRO A 227 -12.76 13.20 5.47
N MET A 228 -13.02 12.94 6.76
CA MET A 228 -13.05 11.58 7.30
C MET A 228 -14.27 10.78 6.84
N GLU A 229 -15.42 11.43 6.67
CA GLU A 229 -16.64 10.80 6.17
C GLU A 229 -16.49 10.45 4.69
N TRP A 230 -15.87 11.33 3.89
CA TRP A 230 -15.50 11.03 2.52
C TRP A 230 -14.51 9.86 2.42
N ALA A 231 -13.50 9.81 3.30
CA ALA A 231 -12.56 8.70 3.33
C ALA A 231 -13.25 7.36 3.69
N ALA A 232 -14.22 7.39 4.59
CA ALA A 232 -15.03 6.21 4.94
C ALA A 232 -15.90 5.76 3.76
N GLU A 233 -16.45 6.71 2.98
CA GLU A 233 -17.25 6.40 1.80
C GLU A 233 -16.42 5.77 0.68
N VAL A 234 -15.26 6.33 0.35
CA VAL A 234 -14.36 5.72 -0.63
C VAL A 234 -13.93 4.31 -0.18
N ARG A 235 -13.61 4.14 1.13
CA ARG A 235 -13.33 2.81 1.67
C ARG A 235 -14.53 1.86 1.49
N ARG A 236 -15.75 2.32 1.72
CA ARG A 236 -16.96 1.53 1.55
C ARG A 236 -17.10 1.07 0.10
N MET A 237 -16.93 1.96 -0.88
CA MET A 237 -16.96 1.63 -2.31
C MET A 237 -15.96 0.51 -2.66
N VAL A 238 -14.73 0.60 -2.14
CA VAL A 238 -13.68 -0.42 -2.37
C VAL A 238 -14.07 -1.80 -1.85
N TYR A 239 -14.85 -1.89 -0.78
CA TYR A 239 -15.22 -3.19 -0.19
C TYR A 239 -16.59 -3.72 -0.63
N GLU A 240 -17.57 -2.85 -0.95
CA GLU A 240 -18.93 -3.30 -1.27
C GLU A 240 -19.04 -4.01 -2.62
N GLU A 241 -18.22 -3.65 -3.59
CA GLU A 241 -18.22 -4.30 -4.90
C GLU A 241 -17.56 -5.69 -4.90
N HIS A 242 -16.95 -6.09 -3.77
CA HIS A 242 -16.10 -7.29 -3.70
C HIS A 242 -16.38 -8.20 -2.48
N ASN A 243 -17.47 -7.96 -1.74
CA ASN A 243 -17.94 -8.82 -0.64
C ASN A 243 -19.03 -9.78 -1.07
#